data_e945126d717b5901d5456f5cff11e3e1
#
_entry.id   e945126d717b5901d5456f5cff11e3e1
#
_cell.length_a   1.000
_cell.length_b   1.000
_cell.length_c   1.000
_cell.angle_alpha   90.00
_cell.angle_beta   90.00
_cell.angle_gamma   90.00
#
_symmetry.space_group_name_H-M   'P 1'
#
loop_
_entity.id
_entity.type
_entity.pdbx_description
1 polymer ?
#
loop_
_entity_poly.entity_id
_entity_poly.type
_entity_poly.pdbx_seq_one_letter_code
_entity_poly.pdbx_strand_id
1 'polypeptide(L)'
;MDYYSSQITKLIEELSKLPGIGSKSAQRLAFHILSMPEDQADGLAAAISNARHNVKYCKHCFTLTDTEECPICKNPARDHKTIMVVETPRDLAAYEKTGKYEGVYHVLHGAISPMLGIGPGDIKLKELMQRLSAQDVQEVIIATNSSLEGETTAMYISKLIKPTGIKVSRIASGVPVGGDLEYIDEVTLLRALEGRTEL
;
A
#
# COMPACT_ATOMS: atom_id res chain seq x y z
N MET A 1 -13.44 -25.06 30.52
CA MET A 1 -14.85 -24.78 30.80
C MET A 1 -15.26 -23.60 29.94
N ASP A 2 -16.13 -23.84 28.96
CA ASP A 2 -16.66 -22.79 28.12
C ASP A 2 -17.72 -22.02 28.91
N TYR A 3 -17.36 -20.81 29.35
CA TYR A 3 -18.31 -19.94 30.07
C TYR A 3 -19.35 -19.32 29.16
N TYR A 4 -19.21 -19.43 27.85
CA TYR A 4 -20.07 -18.82 26.84
C TYR A 4 -20.74 -19.90 25.97
N SER A 5 -21.86 -19.54 25.33
CA SER A 5 -22.46 -20.39 24.32
C SER A 5 -21.51 -20.61 23.15
N SER A 6 -21.68 -21.71 22.42
CA SER A 6 -20.84 -22.06 21.27
C SER A 6 -20.75 -20.95 20.21
N GLN A 7 -21.84 -20.21 20.01
CA GLN A 7 -21.90 -19.12 19.04
C GLN A 7 -21.08 -17.90 19.48
N ILE A 8 -21.14 -17.58 20.79
CA ILE A 8 -20.30 -16.49 21.34
C ILE A 8 -18.83 -16.86 21.26
N THR A 9 -18.46 -18.07 21.65
CA THR A 9 -17.08 -18.57 21.57
C THR A 9 -16.56 -18.48 20.14
N LYS A 10 -17.32 -18.96 19.16
CA LYS A 10 -16.95 -18.89 17.74
C LYS A 10 -16.73 -17.46 17.24
N LEU A 11 -17.62 -16.53 17.61
CA LEU A 11 -17.47 -15.11 17.23
C LEU A 11 -16.18 -14.52 17.83
N ILE A 12 -15.87 -14.80 19.09
CA ILE A 12 -14.65 -14.36 19.75
C ILE A 12 -13.41 -14.94 19.04
N GLU A 13 -13.43 -16.22 18.69
CA GLU A 13 -12.34 -16.88 17.96
C GLU A 13 -12.09 -16.25 16.60
N GLU A 14 -13.14 -16.01 15.81
CA GLU A 14 -12.98 -15.37 14.49
C GLU A 14 -12.45 -13.94 14.60
N LEU A 15 -12.93 -13.15 15.55
CA LEU A 15 -12.43 -11.81 15.80
C LEU A 15 -10.97 -11.80 16.28
N SER A 16 -10.56 -12.80 17.06
CA SER A 16 -9.18 -12.90 17.56
C SER A 16 -8.15 -13.29 16.50
N LYS A 17 -8.58 -13.79 15.33
CA LYS A 17 -7.71 -14.05 14.17
C LYS A 17 -7.31 -12.77 13.43
N LEU A 18 -7.99 -11.65 13.69
CA LEU A 18 -7.67 -10.38 13.07
C LEU A 18 -6.37 -9.81 13.64
N PRO A 19 -5.44 -9.30 12.80
CA PRO A 19 -4.17 -8.78 13.26
C PRO A 19 -4.38 -7.60 14.22
N GLY A 20 -3.68 -7.63 15.35
CA GLY A 20 -3.81 -6.61 16.40
C GLY A 20 -5.00 -6.81 17.35
N ILE A 21 -5.86 -7.80 17.13
CA ILE A 21 -6.98 -8.13 18.01
C ILE A 21 -6.59 -9.29 18.94
N GLY A 22 -6.26 -8.97 20.18
CA GLY A 22 -6.04 -9.98 21.22
C GLY A 22 -7.36 -10.51 21.82
N SER A 23 -7.30 -11.60 22.58
CA SER A 23 -8.47 -12.27 23.17
C SER A 23 -9.42 -11.35 23.94
N LYS A 24 -8.87 -10.41 24.74
CA LYS A 24 -9.68 -9.45 25.49
C LYS A 24 -10.43 -8.46 24.58
N SER A 25 -9.77 -7.99 23.52
CA SER A 25 -10.38 -7.09 22.54
C SER A 25 -11.44 -7.82 21.71
N ALA A 26 -11.16 -9.06 21.29
CA ALA A 26 -12.12 -9.91 20.57
C ALA A 26 -13.38 -10.14 21.40
N GLN A 27 -13.22 -10.46 22.69
CA GLN A 27 -14.35 -10.63 23.62
C GLN A 27 -15.19 -9.35 23.73
N ARG A 28 -14.55 -8.18 23.91
CA ARG A 28 -15.27 -6.90 23.98
C ARG A 28 -16.02 -6.59 22.69
N LEU A 29 -15.41 -6.85 21.53
CA LEU A 29 -16.06 -6.66 20.22
C LEU A 29 -17.23 -7.60 20.04
N ALA A 30 -17.09 -8.88 20.40
CA ALA A 30 -18.17 -9.87 20.30
C ALA A 30 -19.40 -9.43 21.14
N PHE A 31 -19.20 -9.04 22.40
CA PHE A 31 -20.29 -8.57 23.24
C PHE A 31 -20.90 -7.25 22.74
N HIS A 32 -20.08 -6.36 22.18
CA HIS A 32 -20.60 -5.15 21.55
C HIS A 32 -21.50 -5.49 20.35
N ILE A 33 -21.08 -6.38 19.46
CA ILE A 33 -21.88 -6.83 18.32
C ILE A 33 -23.19 -7.47 18.78
N LEU A 34 -23.17 -8.30 19.83
CA LEU A 34 -24.36 -8.92 20.40
C LEU A 34 -25.32 -7.93 21.07
N SER A 35 -24.84 -6.75 21.45
CA SER A 35 -25.67 -5.68 22.03
C SER A 35 -26.20 -4.69 20.99
N MET A 36 -25.75 -4.78 19.73
CA MET A 36 -26.26 -3.95 18.64
C MET A 36 -27.68 -4.36 18.23
N PRO A 37 -28.48 -3.45 17.67
CA PRO A 37 -29.66 -3.81 16.90
C PRO A 37 -29.33 -4.83 15.79
N GLU A 38 -30.25 -5.78 15.53
CA GLU A 38 -30.02 -6.86 14.55
C GLU A 38 -29.67 -6.32 13.17
N ASP A 39 -30.35 -5.26 12.72
CA ASP A 39 -30.09 -4.60 11.42
C ASP A 39 -28.66 -4.03 11.30
N GLN A 40 -28.09 -3.52 12.38
CA GLN A 40 -26.71 -3.03 12.40
C GLN A 40 -25.70 -4.18 12.37
N ALA A 41 -25.96 -5.25 13.09
CA ALA A 41 -25.11 -6.44 13.08
C ALA A 41 -25.12 -7.12 11.69
N ASP A 42 -26.27 -7.26 11.07
CA ASP A 42 -26.45 -7.78 9.71
C ASP A 42 -25.79 -6.87 8.67
N GLY A 43 -25.91 -5.55 8.84
CA GLY A 43 -25.22 -4.56 8.01
C GLY A 43 -23.70 -4.71 8.05
N LEU A 44 -23.14 -4.93 9.23
CA LEU A 44 -21.69 -5.18 9.39
C LEU A 44 -21.27 -6.48 8.70
N ALA A 45 -22.01 -7.56 8.92
CA ALA A 45 -21.74 -8.86 8.30
C ALA A 45 -21.82 -8.77 6.76
N ALA A 46 -22.84 -8.10 6.25
CA ALA A 46 -23.02 -7.86 4.82
C ALA A 46 -21.87 -7.00 4.24
N ALA A 47 -21.44 -5.95 4.94
CA ALA A 47 -20.33 -5.10 4.49
C ALA A 47 -19.02 -5.88 4.36
N ILE A 48 -18.70 -6.74 5.33
CA ILE A 48 -17.51 -7.61 5.29
C ILE A 48 -17.60 -8.57 4.08
N SER A 49 -18.73 -9.24 3.93
CA SER A 49 -18.94 -10.20 2.83
C SER A 49 -18.88 -9.52 1.46
N ASN A 50 -19.57 -8.40 1.30
CA ASN A 50 -19.60 -7.65 0.05
C ASN A 50 -18.22 -7.10 -0.33
N ALA A 51 -17.48 -6.52 0.62
CA ALA A 51 -16.13 -6.05 0.36
C ALA A 51 -15.22 -7.19 -0.10
N ARG A 52 -15.28 -8.36 0.56
CA ARG A 52 -14.42 -9.51 0.20
C ARG A 52 -14.72 -10.06 -1.19
N HIS A 53 -16.00 -10.05 -1.62
CA HIS A 53 -16.42 -10.63 -2.91
C HIS A 53 -16.31 -9.65 -4.09
N ASN A 54 -16.54 -8.36 -3.85
CA ASN A 54 -16.66 -7.37 -4.93
C ASN A 54 -15.40 -6.55 -5.16
N VAL A 55 -14.58 -6.34 -4.12
CA VAL A 55 -13.31 -5.63 -4.29
C VAL A 55 -12.30 -6.50 -5.01
N LYS A 56 -11.74 -5.96 -6.09
CA LYS A 56 -10.75 -6.60 -6.97
C LYS A 56 -9.58 -5.67 -7.26
N TYR A 57 -8.57 -6.14 -7.95
CA TYR A 57 -7.48 -5.30 -8.40
C TYR A 57 -7.85 -4.56 -9.69
N CYS A 58 -7.50 -3.28 -9.73
CA CYS A 58 -7.53 -2.51 -10.97
C CYS A 58 -6.63 -3.16 -12.03
N LYS A 59 -7.13 -3.34 -13.23
CA LYS A 59 -6.38 -4.01 -14.32
C LYS A 59 -5.10 -3.28 -14.74
N HIS A 60 -4.96 -1.99 -14.41
CA HIS A 60 -3.80 -1.18 -14.79
C HIS A 60 -2.81 -0.96 -13.66
N CYS A 61 -3.28 -0.56 -12.49
CA CYS A 61 -2.40 -0.14 -11.40
C CYS A 61 -2.38 -1.11 -10.21
N PHE A 62 -3.23 -2.13 -10.22
CA PHE A 62 -3.35 -3.13 -9.16
C PHE A 62 -3.79 -2.60 -7.80
N THR A 63 -4.28 -1.35 -7.69
CA THR A 63 -4.97 -0.91 -6.47
C THR A 63 -6.31 -1.61 -6.31
N LEU A 64 -6.85 -1.59 -5.10
CA LEU A 64 -8.16 -2.16 -4.80
C LEU A 64 -9.29 -1.28 -5.37
N THR A 65 -10.28 -1.88 -6.01
CA THR A 65 -11.41 -1.19 -6.65
C THR A 65 -12.61 -2.12 -6.82
N ASP A 66 -13.81 -1.55 -6.92
CA ASP A 66 -15.05 -2.29 -7.20
C ASP A 66 -15.30 -2.46 -8.71
N THR A 67 -14.54 -1.79 -9.55
CA THR A 67 -14.66 -1.79 -11.01
C THR A 67 -13.40 -2.38 -11.67
N GLU A 68 -13.42 -2.61 -12.99
CA GLU A 68 -12.22 -3.09 -13.70
C GLU A 68 -11.07 -2.08 -13.68
N GLU A 69 -11.41 -0.80 -13.77
CA GLU A 69 -10.46 0.31 -13.69
C GLU A 69 -10.79 1.18 -12.49
N CYS A 70 -9.80 1.51 -11.67
CA CYS A 70 -10.01 2.42 -10.56
C CYS A 70 -10.27 3.87 -11.04
N PRO A 71 -10.86 4.72 -10.20
CA PRO A 71 -11.14 6.11 -10.57
C PRO A 71 -9.91 6.90 -11.03
N ILE A 72 -8.72 6.60 -10.50
CA ILE A 72 -7.46 7.27 -10.87
C ILE A 72 -7.06 6.89 -12.30
N CYS A 73 -7.02 5.60 -12.62
CA CYS A 73 -6.63 5.13 -13.95
C CYS A 73 -7.64 5.51 -15.03
N LYS A 74 -8.92 5.63 -14.67
CA LYS A 74 -10.00 6.02 -15.58
C LYS A 74 -10.05 7.53 -15.85
N ASN A 75 -9.42 8.34 -14.99
CA ASN A 75 -9.49 9.80 -15.10
C ASN A 75 -8.57 10.31 -16.22
N PRO A 76 -9.12 10.90 -17.31
CA PRO A 76 -8.31 11.42 -18.43
C PRO A 76 -7.54 12.70 -18.08
N ALA A 77 -7.87 13.36 -16.97
CA ALA A 77 -7.14 14.54 -16.51
C ALA A 77 -5.81 14.19 -15.81
N ARG A 78 -5.57 12.89 -15.49
CA ARG A 78 -4.31 12.44 -14.92
C ARG A 78 -3.23 12.36 -16.00
N ASP A 79 -2.00 12.64 -15.58
CA ASP A 79 -0.82 12.40 -16.42
C ASP A 79 -0.47 10.91 -16.45
N HIS A 80 -0.87 10.24 -17.52
CA HIS A 80 -0.61 8.81 -17.74
C HIS A 80 0.83 8.51 -18.17
N LYS A 81 1.67 9.54 -18.39
CA LYS A 81 3.09 9.38 -18.74
C LYS A 81 3.99 9.32 -17.51
N THR A 82 3.44 9.66 -16.33
CA THR A 82 4.15 9.61 -15.05
C THR A 82 3.52 8.55 -14.15
N ILE A 83 4.29 7.51 -13.79
CA ILE A 83 3.84 6.41 -12.94
C ILE A 83 4.57 6.44 -11.61
N MET A 84 3.83 6.54 -10.50
CA MET A 84 4.39 6.34 -9.16
C MET A 84 4.23 4.89 -8.72
N VAL A 85 5.33 4.24 -8.39
CA VAL A 85 5.38 2.85 -7.92
C VAL A 85 5.40 2.83 -6.40
N VAL A 86 4.40 2.17 -5.81
CA VAL A 86 4.21 2.04 -4.36
C VAL A 86 4.09 0.57 -3.96
N GLU A 87 4.36 0.24 -2.69
CA GLU A 87 4.30 -1.14 -2.20
C GLU A 87 2.87 -1.62 -1.96
N THR A 88 2.01 -0.76 -1.41
CA THR A 88 0.65 -1.13 -0.99
C THR A 88 -0.42 -0.12 -1.45
N PRO A 89 -1.70 -0.52 -1.52
CA PRO A 89 -2.80 0.42 -1.75
C PRO A 89 -2.92 1.53 -0.69
N ARG A 90 -2.42 1.29 0.52
CA ARG A 90 -2.40 2.29 1.61
C ARG A 90 -1.41 3.41 1.32
N ASP A 91 -0.26 3.08 0.74
CA ASP A 91 0.75 4.07 0.33
C ASP A 91 0.19 4.96 -0.78
N LEU A 92 -0.47 4.37 -1.78
CA LEU A 92 -1.19 5.11 -2.80
C LEU A 92 -2.19 6.10 -2.17
N ALA A 93 -3.01 5.61 -1.24
CA ALA A 93 -4.01 6.46 -0.58
C ALA A 93 -3.36 7.60 0.23
N ALA A 94 -2.17 7.39 0.79
CA ALA A 94 -1.41 8.44 1.49
C ALA A 94 -0.97 9.55 0.53
N TYR A 95 -0.48 9.22 -0.67
CA TYR A 95 -0.14 10.20 -1.69
C TYR A 95 -1.36 10.92 -2.24
N GLU A 96 -2.46 10.23 -2.52
CA GLU A 96 -3.71 10.86 -2.98
C GLU A 96 -4.26 11.88 -2.00
N LYS A 97 -4.12 11.65 -0.69
CA LYS A 97 -4.51 12.62 0.35
C LYS A 97 -3.76 13.94 0.26
N THR A 98 -2.57 13.97 -0.34
CA THR A 98 -1.83 15.23 -0.53
C THR A 98 -2.50 16.15 -1.53
N GLY A 99 -3.28 15.61 -2.47
CA GLY A 99 -3.95 16.35 -3.55
C GLY A 99 -2.98 17.02 -4.53
N LYS A 100 -1.70 16.65 -4.55
CA LYS A 100 -0.66 17.29 -5.36
C LYS A 100 -0.09 16.41 -6.47
N TYR A 101 -0.27 15.10 -6.38
CA TYR A 101 0.22 14.20 -7.39
C TYR A 101 -0.79 14.06 -8.54
N GLU A 102 -0.38 14.35 -9.74
CA GLU A 102 -1.24 14.36 -10.93
C GLU A 102 -1.07 13.13 -11.83
N GLY A 103 -0.04 12.31 -11.57
CA GLY A 103 0.23 11.09 -12.32
C GLY A 103 -0.67 9.92 -11.93
N VAL A 104 -0.35 8.74 -12.46
CA VAL A 104 -1.00 7.47 -12.12
C VAL A 104 -0.08 6.57 -11.29
N TYR A 105 -0.60 5.49 -10.75
CA TYR A 105 0.13 4.61 -9.84
C TYR A 105 0.36 3.21 -10.40
N HIS A 106 1.29 2.49 -9.77
CA HIS A 106 1.43 1.05 -9.87
C HIS A 106 1.70 0.48 -8.47
N VAL A 107 0.86 -0.46 -8.02
CA VAL A 107 0.95 -1.07 -6.70
C VAL A 107 1.62 -2.43 -6.82
N LEU A 108 2.73 -2.62 -6.13
CA LEU A 108 3.53 -3.86 -6.18
C LEU A 108 2.94 -5.00 -5.34
N HIS A 109 2.14 -4.70 -4.33
CA HIS A 109 1.66 -5.64 -3.31
C HIS A 109 2.78 -6.33 -2.52
N GLY A 110 3.85 -5.61 -2.24
CA GLY A 110 4.98 -6.08 -1.44
C GLY A 110 6.29 -5.43 -1.85
N ALA A 111 7.37 -5.91 -1.25
CA ALA A 111 8.75 -5.55 -1.54
C ALA A 111 9.60 -6.81 -1.66
N ILE A 112 10.70 -6.74 -2.39
CA ILE A 112 11.68 -7.83 -2.49
C ILE A 112 12.33 -8.01 -1.13
N SER A 113 12.20 -9.20 -0.55
CA SER A 113 12.79 -9.56 0.75
C SER A 113 13.40 -10.96 0.68
N PRO A 114 14.70 -11.08 0.40
CA PRO A 114 15.36 -12.39 0.38
C PRO A 114 15.25 -13.14 1.69
N MET A 115 15.23 -12.42 2.82
CA MET A 115 15.09 -13.04 4.15
C MET A 115 13.73 -13.70 4.37
N LEU A 116 12.68 -13.17 3.73
CA LEU A 116 11.33 -13.74 3.76
C LEU A 116 11.03 -14.63 2.55
N GLY A 117 12.01 -14.88 1.68
CA GLY A 117 11.84 -15.65 0.47
C GLY A 117 11.00 -14.96 -0.61
N ILE A 118 10.78 -13.64 -0.49
CA ILE A 118 9.99 -12.86 -1.46
C ILE A 118 10.92 -12.35 -2.56
N GLY A 119 10.74 -12.88 -3.76
CA GLY A 119 11.47 -12.49 -4.96
C GLY A 119 10.70 -11.51 -5.86
N PRO A 120 11.32 -11.08 -6.95
CA PRO A 120 10.69 -10.18 -7.94
C PRO A 120 9.43 -10.77 -8.58
N GLY A 121 9.30 -12.11 -8.62
CA GLY A 121 8.13 -12.80 -9.19
C GLY A 121 6.92 -12.85 -8.26
N ASP A 122 7.10 -12.56 -6.97
CA ASP A 122 6.04 -12.63 -5.95
C ASP A 122 5.29 -11.30 -5.80
N ILE A 123 5.82 -10.24 -6.41
CA ILE A 123 5.23 -8.90 -6.43
C ILE A 123 4.84 -8.50 -7.86
N LYS A 124 4.04 -7.44 -8.02
CA LYS A 124 3.51 -6.97 -9.33
C LYS A 124 4.56 -6.25 -10.19
N LEU A 125 5.80 -6.73 -10.18
CA LEU A 125 6.90 -6.15 -10.96
C LEU A 125 6.85 -6.54 -12.43
N LYS A 126 6.50 -7.79 -12.74
CA LYS A 126 6.34 -8.26 -14.12
C LYS A 126 5.29 -7.43 -14.85
N GLU A 127 4.17 -7.19 -14.19
CA GLU A 127 3.07 -6.39 -14.71
C GLU A 127 3.47 -4.92 -14.89
N LEU A 128 4.32 -4.37 -14.01
CA LEU A 128 4.92 -3.04 -14.21
C LEU A 128 5.72 -3.01 -15.52
N MET A 129 6.63 -3.95 -15.72
CA MET A 129 7.46 -3.99 -16.94
C MET A 129 6.63 -4.16 -18.21
N GLN A 130 5.58 -4.97 -18.18
CA GLN A 130 4.64 -5.11 -19.30
C GLN A 130 3.93 -3.79 -19.59
N ARG A 131 3.50 -3.08 -18.56
CA ARG A 131 2.84 -1.77 -18.67
C ARG A 131 3.77 -0.73 -19.30
N LEU A 132 5.02 -0.67 -18.85
CA LEU A 132 6.03 0.26 -19.39
C LEU A 132 6.34 0.00 -20.87
N SER A 133 6.27 -1.25 -21.30
CA SER A 133 6.48 -1.61 -22.71
C SER A 133 5.27 -1.31 -23.61
N ALA A 134 4.07 -1.24 -23.03
CA ALA A 134 2.80 -1.06 -23.77
C ALA A 134 2.30 0.40 -23.79
N GLN A 135 2.84 1.28 -22.95
CA GLN A 135 2.40 2.67 -22.80
C GLN A 135 3.57 3.66 -23.03
N ASP A 136 3.25 4.87 -23.49
CA ASP A 136 4.23 5.97 -23.62
C ASP A 136 4.51 6.60 -22.25
N VAL A 137 5.30 5.88 -21.42
CA VAL A 137 5.68 6.33 -20.08
C VAL A 137 7.00 7.09 -20.17
N GLN A 138 7.05 8.28 -19.60
CA GLN A 138 8.22 9.17 -19.59
C GLN A 138 8.98 9.16 -18.26
N GLU A 139 8.24 8.99 -17.15
CA GLU A 139 8.85 8.95 -15.82
C GLU A 139 8.22 7.86 -14.94
N VAL A 140 9.08 7.16 -14.22
CA VAL A 140 8.72 6.27 -13.11
C VAL A 140 9.28 6.83 -11.82
N ILE A 141 8.41 7.21 -10.91
CA ILE A 141 8.74 7.68 -9.56
C ILE A 141 8.66 6.47 -8.62
N ILE A 142 9.78 6.07 -8.04
CA ILE A 142 9.81 4.96 -7.08
C ILE A 142 9.52 5.50 -5.69
N ALA A 143 8.40 5.08 -5.10
CA ALA A 143 7.91 5.49 -3.79
C ALA A 143 7.71 4.28 -2.86
N THR A 144 8.64 3.32 -2.90
CA THR A 144 8.73 2.24 -1.92
C THR A 144 9.20 2.78 -0.57
N ASN A 145 8.91 2.08 0.52
CA ASN A 145 9.31 2.49 1.86
C ASN A 145 10.84 2.68 1.99
N SER A 146 11.28 3.47 2.97
CA SER A 146 12.70 3.66 3.28
C SER A 146 13.28 2.53 4.14
N SER A 147 12.71 1.32 4.08
CA SER A 147 13.23 0.10 4.67
C SER A 147 14.29 -0.54 3.77
N LEU A 148 15.03 -1.51 4.31
CA LEU A 148 16.03 -2.27 3.53
C LEU A 148 15.39 -2.96 2.32
N GLU A 149 14.21 -3.54 2.49
CA GLU A 149 13.44 -4.20 1.45
C GLU A 149 12.97 -3.20 0.39
N GLY A 150 12.46 -2.05 0.83
CA GLY A 150 11.99 -0.99 -0.07
C GLY A 150 13.13 -0.36 -0.89
N GLU A 151 14.30 -0.15 -0.29
CA GLU A 151 15.50 0.32 -1.01
C GLU A 151 16.02 -0.74 -2.00
N THR A 152 16.08 -2.01 -1.57
CA THR A 152 16.45 -3.13 -2.45
C THR A 152 15.52 -3.20 -3.66
N THR A 153 14.22 -3.09 -3.42
CA THR A 153 13.18 -3.08 -4.46
C THR A 153 13.37 -1.89 -5.40
N ALA A 154 13.63 -0.70 -4.85
CA ALA A 154 13.86 0.50 -5.64
C ALA A 154 15.08 0.37 -6.56
N MET A 155 16.21 -0.13 -6.03
CA MET A 155 17.42 -0.36 -6.83
C MET A 155 17.19 -1.40 -7.93
N TYR A 156 16.47 -2.48 -7.62
CA TYR A 156 16.16 -3.52 -8.58
C TYR A 156 15.30 -2.98 -9.73
N ILE A 157 14.21 -2.26 -9.42
CA ILE A 157 13.32 -1.61 -10.40
C ILE A 157 14.12 -0.62 -11.26
N SER A 158 14.91 0.24 -10.63
CA SER A 158 15.74 1.23 -11.32
C SER A 158 16.70 0.57 -12.34
N LYS A 159 17.35 -0.53 -11.94
CA LYS A 159 18.27 -1.29 -12.81
C LYS A 159 17.56 -1.88 -14.04
N LEU A 160 16.31 -2.31 -13.89
CA LEU A 160 15.50 -2.86 -14.98
C LEU A 160 15.01 -1.76 -15.95
N ILE A 161 14.63 -0.60 -15.42
CA ILE A 161 14.00 0.47 -16.22
C ILE A 161 15.04 1.37 -16.91
N LYS A 162 16.16 1.68 -16.27
CA LYS A 162 17.19 2.57 -16.85
C LYS A 162 17.58 2.27 -18.31
N PRO A 163 17.77 1.01 -18.72
CA PRO A 163 18.11 0.69 -20.12
C PRO A 163 17.05 1.06 -21.14
N THR A 164 15.80 1.27 -20.71
CA THR A 164 14.68 1.61 -21.60
C THR A 164 14.63 3.09 -21.99
N GLY A 165 15.45 3.95 -21.35
CA GLY A 165 15.46 5.39 -21.55
C GLY A 165 14.37 6.14 -20.78
N ILE A 166 13.50 5.45 -20.04
CA ILE A 166 12.50 6.07 -19.17
C ILE A 166 13.22 6.72 -17.97
N LYS A 167 12.85 7.96 -17.63
CA LYS A 167 13.37 8.64 -16.45
C LYS A 167 12.92 7.90 -15.19
N VAL A 168 13.89 7.57 -14.33
CA VAL A 168 13.60 6.95 -13.03
C VAL A 168 14.01 7.90 -11.92
N SER A 169 13.07 8.25 -11.06
CA SER A 169 13.30 9.07 -9.88
C SER A 169 12.89 8.35 -8.60
N ARG A 170 13.38 8.80 -7.47
CA ARG A 170 13.06 8.30 -6.13
C ARG A 170 12.46 9.45 -5.33
N ILE A 171 11.46 9.15 -4.50
CA ILE A 171 10.99 10.15 -3.52
C ILE A 171 12.16 10.58 -2.62
N ALA A 172 12.16 11.86 -2.24
CA ALA A 172 13.18 12.40 -1.34
C ALA A 172 13.13 11.69 0.03
N SER A 173 14.33 11.50 0.59
CA SER A 173 14.51 11.02 1.97
C SER A 173 15.17 12.11 2.77
N GLY A 174 14.74 12.35 4.01
CA GLY A 174 15.33 13.38 4.84
C GLY A 174 14.54 13.69 6.08
N VAL A 175 14.87 14.81 6.72
CA VAL A 175 14.24 15.28 7.95
C VAL A 175 12.77 15.60 7.71
N PRO A 176 11.84 15.06 8.53
CA PRO A 176 10.43 15.38 8.40
C PRO A 176 10.15 16.85 8.76
N VAL A 177 9.16 17.44 8.11
CA VAL A 177 8.72 18.81 8.40
C VAL A 177 8.25 18.93 9.85
N GLY A 178 8.78 19.90 10.59
CA GLY A 178 8.48 20.10 12.00
C GLY A 178 9.29 19.24 12.97
N GLY A 179 10.27 18.47 12.46
CA GLY A 179 11.19 17.72 13.31
C GLY A 179 12.38 18.57 13.75
N ASP A 180 12.76 18.46 15.03
CA ASP A 180 13.98 19.05 15.56
C ASP A 180 15.18 18.18 15.22
N LEU A 181 16.26 18.76 14.68
CA LEU A 181 17.44 18.05 14.21
C LEU A 181 18.11 17.17 15.28
N GLU A 182 18.07 17.60 16.53
CA GLU A 182 18.68 16.88 17.66
C GLU A 182 18.06 15.50 17.95
N TYR A 183 16.80 15.27 17.50
CA TYR A 183 16.10 14.00 17.70
C TYR A 183 16.11 13.10 16.45
N ILE A 184 16.78 13.52 15.37
CA ILE A 184 16.86 12.77 14.13
C ILE A 184 18.10 11.86 14.16
N ASP A 185 17.92 10.62 13.74
CA ASP A 185 19.01 9.67 13.67
C ASP A 185 20.07 10.04 12.61
N GLU A 186 21.29 9.58 12.81
CA GLU A 186 22.46 9.91 11.98
C GLU A 186 22.27 9.55 10.50
N VAL A 187 21.59 8.43 10.21
CA VAL A 187 21.37 7.97 8.84
C VAL A 187 20.41 8.91 8.10
N THR A 188 19.33 9.31 8.78
CA THR A 188 18.37 10.29 8.22
C THR A 188 19.01 11.65 7.99
N LEU A 189 19.85 12.13 8.92
CA LEU A 189 20.60 13.38 8.75
C LEU A 189 21.59 13.30 7.57
N LEU A 190 22.30 12.18 7.43
CA LEU A 190 23.22 11.96 6.31
C LEU A 190 22.47 12.00 4.97
N ARG A 191 21.35 11.29 4.86
CA ARG A 191 20.53 11.29 3.63
C ARG A 191 19.98 12.68 3.31
N ALA A 192 19.58 13.46 4.31
CA ALA A 192 19.13 14.84 4.13
C ALA A 192 20.26 15.74 3.59
N LEU A 193 21.48 15.57 4.11
CA LEU A 193 22.65 16.31 3.65
C LEU A 193 23.03 15.94 2.21
N GLU A 194 23.03 14.65 1.88
CA GLU A 194 23.32 14.16 0.52
C GLU A 194 22.28 14.61 -0.49
N GLY A 195 20.99 14.58 -0.10
CA GLY A 195 19.86 14.98 -0.93
C GLY A 195 19.53 16.47 -0.92
N ARG A 196 20.41 17.34 -0.37
CA ARG A 196 20.16 18.78 -0.29
C ARG A 196 19.99 19.41 -1.67
N THR A 197 19.08 20.37 -1.75
CA THR A 197 18.81 21.15 -2.96
C THR A 197 19.27 22.60 -2.80
N GLU A 198 19.63 23.25 -3.89
CA GLU A 198 19.85 24.70 -3.91
C GLU A 198 18.52 25.43 -3.72
N LEU A 199 18.58 26.59 -3.03
CA LEU A 199 17.43 27.46 -2.77
C LEU A 199 17.33 28.55 -3.82
#